data_ddb5d5984dab50ba8a49abb38ad2a4b4
#
_entry.id   ddb5d5984dab50ba8a49abb38ad2a4b4
#
_cell.length_a   1.000
_cell.length_b   1.000
_cell.length_c   1.000
_cell.angle_alpha   90.00
_cell.angle_beta   90.00
_cell.angle_gamma   90.00
#
_symmetry.space_group_name_H-M   'P 1'
#
loop_
_entity.id
_entity.type
_entity.pdbx_description
1 polymer ?
#
loop_
_entity_poly.entity_id
_entity_poly.type
_entity_poly.pdbx_seq_one_letter_code
_entity_poly.pdbx_strand_id
1 'polypeptide(L)'
;MSIIFGQRLREVRTEKKYTQQDIANLFNVSKMTISSWETNKQEPNIDDITRLCQIFNVSADYLLGLEDESGRKNYTVNNTNVHNNFGNINFNNK
;
A
#
# COMPACT_ATOMS: atom_id res chain seq x y z
N MET A 1 1.30 10.26 3.79
CA MET A 1 0.62 8.96 3.71
C MET A 1 -0.55 8.93 4.66
N SER A 2 -1.58 8.21 4.31
CA SER A 2 -2.80 8.14 5.11
C SER A 2 -2.56 7.42 6.43
N ILE A 3 -3.26 7.86 7.48
CA ILE A 3 -3.17 7.21 8.78
C ILE A 3 -3.60 5.74 8.72
N ILE A 4 -4.41 5.40 7.72
CA ILE A 4 -4.89 4.03 7.54
C ILE A 4 -3.79 3.06 7.14
N PHE A 5 -2.72 3.55 6.50
CA PHE A 5 -1.64 2.69 6.05
C PHE A 5 -1.04 1.88 7.20
N GLY A 6 -0.66 2.57 8.27
CA GLY A 6 -0.01 1.90 9.40
C GLY A 6 -0.93 0.87 10.04
N GLN A 7 -2.19 1.22 10.20
CA GLN A 7 -3.18 0.32 10.79
C GLN A 7 -3.35 -0.93 9.93
N ARG A 8 -3.48 -0.77 8.62
CA ARG A 8 -3.66 -1.90 7.72
C ARG A 8 -2.42 -2.77 7.62
N LEU A 9 -1.25 -2.14 7.61
CA LEU A 9 0.00 -2.89 7.65
C LEU A 9 0.05 -3.79 8.88
N ARG A 10 -0.28 -3.23 10.04
CA ARG A 10 -0.29 -4.00 11.27
C ARG A 10 -1.30 -5.14 11.21
N GLU A 11 -2.49 -4.87 10.67
CA GLU A 11 -3.55 -5.87 10.59
C GLU A 11 -3.13 -7.04 9.69
N VAL A 12 -2.60 -6.75 8.49
CA VAL A 12 -2.21 -7.85 7.61
C VAL A 12 -1.00 -8.60 8.18
N ARG A 13 -0.08 -7.88 8.81
CA ARG A 13 1.07 -8.53 9.44
C ARG A 13 0.63 -9.53 10.51
N THR A 14 -0.24 -9.08 11.43
CA THR A 14 -0.69 -9.94 12.51
C THR A 14 -1.58 -11.08 12.00
N GLU A 15 -2.40 -10.79 11.00
CA GLU A 15 -3.23 -11.82 10.40
C GLU A 15 -2.41 -12.94 9.78
N LYS A 16 -1.29 -12.59 9.16
CA LYS A 16 -0.37 -13.55 8.55
C LYS A 16 0.64 -14.11 9.56
N LYS A 17 0.53 -13.68 10.82
CA LYS A 17 1.33 -14.20 11.94
C LYS A 17 2.82 -13.85 11.84
N TYR A 18 3.12 -12.73 11.23
CA TYR A 18 4.47 -12.20 11.27
C TYR A 18 4.64 -11.25 12.44
N THR A 19 5.81 -11.27 13.08
CA THR A 19 6.16 -10.24 14.05
C THR A 19 6.76 -9.04 13.33
N GLN A 20 6.87 -7.92 14.04
CA GLN A 20 7.57 -6.76 13.49
C GLN A 20 9.02 -7.12 13.14
N GLN A 21 9.65 -7.94 13.98
CA GLN A 21 11.03 -8.35 13.74
C GLN A 21 11.13 -9.22 12.48
N ASP A 22 10.14 -10.07 12.23
CA ASP A 22 10.13 -10.89 11.01
C ASP A 22 10.16 -9.99 9.77
N ILE A 23 9.32 -8.97 9.76
CA ILE A 23 9.27 -8.06 8.62
C ILE A 23 10.56 -7.24 8.52
N ALA A 24 11.06 -6.77 9.67
CA ALA A 24 12.31 -6.03 9.70
C ALA A 24 13.45 -6.82 9.08
N ASN A 25 13.52 -8.12 9.38
CA ASN A 25 14.54 -8.98 8.82
C ASN A 25 14.41 -9.12 7.31
N LEU A 26 13.16 -9.23 6.82
CA LEU A 26 12.93 -9.34 5.38
C LEU A 26 13.34 -8.07 4.64
N PHE A 27 13.22 -6.91 5.28
CA PHE A 27 13.54 -5.62 4.67
C PHE A 27 14.94 -5.15 5.01
N ASN A 28 15.66 -5.89 5.85
CA ASN A 28 16.99 -5.51 6.30
C ASN A 28 16.99 -4.14 6.96
N VAL A 29 16.01 -3.91 7.82
CA VAL A 29 15.87 -2.68 8.59
C VAL A 29 15.66 -3.05 10.04
N SER A 30 15.63 -2.05 10.92
CA SER A 30 15.40 -2.30 12.33
C SER A 30 13.92 -2.52 12.62
N LYS A 31 13.63 -3.22 13.70
CA LYS A 31 12.26 -3.40 14.18
C LYS A 31 11.59 -2.05 14.40
N MET A 32 12.35 -1.06 14.85
CA MET A 32 11.83 0.28 15.09
C MET A 32 11.31 0.92 13.81
N THR A 33 11.95 0.64 12.68
CA THR A 33 11.47 1.13 11.37
C THR A 33 10.08 0.60 11.08
N ILE A 34 9.86 -0.69 11.30
CA ILE A 34 8.54 -1.29 11.06
C ILE A 34 7.51 -0.69 12.01
N SER A 35 7.88 -0.53 13.28
CA SER A 35 6.99 0.11 14.25
C SER A 35 6.63 1.54 13.81
N SER A 36 7.60 2.27 13.27
CA SER A 36 7.36 3.63 12.78
C SER A 36 6.42 3.66 11.59
N TRP A 37 6.52 2.65 10.71
CA TRP A 37 5.57 2.54 9.59
C TRP A 37 4.15 2.26 10.11
N GLU A 38 4.02 1.40 11.11
CA GLU A 38 2.70 1.02 11.64
C GLU A 38 2.05 2.13 12.45
N THR A 39 2.86 3.01 13.01
CA THR A 39 2.34 4.15 13.77
C THR A 39 2.31 5.44 12.96
N ASN A 40 2.63 5.36 11.67
CA ASN A 40 2.61 6.47 10.73
C ASN A 40 3.60 7.59 11.11
N LYS A 41 4.67 7.25 11.82
CA LYS A 41 5.74 8.19 12.14
C LYS A 41 6.74 8.33 11.00
N GLN A 42 6.89 7.26 10.20
CA GLN A 42 7.73 7.25 9.01
C GLN A 42 6.96 6.58 7.90
N GLU A 43 7.31 6.91 6.67
CA GLU A 43 6.67 6.32 5.49
C GLU A 43 7.68 5.43 4.77
N PRO A 44 7.26 4.24 4.34
CA PRO A 44 8.13 3.44 3.47
C PRO A 44 8.19 4.08 2.09
N ASN A 45 9.26 3.79 1.36
CA ASN A 45 9.36 4.26 -0.02
C ASN A 45 8.54 3.35 -0.94
N ILE A 46 8.51 3.70 -2.22
CA ILE A 46 7.69 2.96 -3.18
C ILE A 46 8.15 1.51 -3.30
N ASP A 47 9.45 1.27 -3.29
CA ASP A 47 9.98 -0.10 -3.36
C ASP A 47 9.55 -0.91 -2.13
N ASP A 48 9.58 -0.29 -0.97
CA ASP A 48 9.14 -0.96 0.26
C ASP A 48 7.66 -1.30 0.20
N ILE A 49 6.83 -0.38 -0.30
CA ILE A 49 5.40 -0.63 -0.44
C ILE A 49 5.16 -1.78 -1.42
N THR A 50 5.87 -1.80 -2.53
CA THR A 50 5.76 -2.87 -3.51
C THR A 50 6.08 -4.22 -2.88
N ARG A 51 7.14 -4.28 -2.09
CA ARG A 51 7.53 -5.54 -1.42
C ARG A 51 6.52 -5.94 -0.37
N LEU A 52 5.96 -4.99 0.38
CA LEU A 52 4.92 -5.30 1.36
C LEU A 52 3.71 -5.92 0.68
N CYS A 53 3.30 -5.37 -0.46
CA CYS A 53 2.18 -5.92 -1.22
C CYS A 53 2.46 -7.35 -1.66
N GLN A 54 3.68 -7.64 -2.09
CA GLN A 54 4.07 -8.96 -2.52
C GLN A 54 4.13 -9.94 -1.36
N ILE A 55 4.71 -9.52 -0.23
CA ILE A 55 4.84 -10.38 0.94
C ILE A 55 3.47 -10.75 1.50
N PHE A 56 2.57 -9.77 1.59
CA PHE A 56 1.27 -9.99 2.20
C PHE A 56 0.18 -10.33 1.19
N ASN A 57 0.49 -10.29 -0.10
CA ASN A 57 -0.47 -10.57 -1.17
C ASN A 57 -1.70 -9.67 -1.06
N VAL A 58 -1.45 -8.38 -0.91
CA VAL A 58 -2.50 -7.36 -0.86
C VAL A 58 -2.16 -6.27 -1.86
N SER A 59 -3.17 -5.50 -2.25
CA SER A 59 -2.97 -4.41 -3.19
C SER A 59 -2.38 -3.19 -2.49
N ALA A 60 -1.67 -2.36 -3.24
CA ALA A 60 -1.22 -1.07 -2.73
C ALA A 60 -2.43 -0.19 -2.40
N ASP A 61 -3.50 -0.26 -3.20
CA ASP A 61 -4.72 0.48 -2.92
C ASP A 61 -5.25 0.15 -1.53
N TYR A 62 -5.25 -1.12 -1.16
CA TYR A 62 -5.71 -1.53 0.15
C TYR A 62 -4.84 -0.94 1.26
N LEU A 63 -3.52 -1.08 1.14
CA LEU A 63 -2.60 -0.57 2.15
C LEU A 63 -2.66 0.94 2.27
N LEU A 64 -2.88 1.64 1.15
CA LEU A 64 -2.91 3.10 1.14
C LEU A 64 -4.28 3.66 1.53
N GLY A 65 -5.26 2.80 1.76
CA GLY A 65 -6.59 3.26 2.16
C GLY A 65 -7.47 3.69 1.01
N LEU A 66 -7.10 3.32 -0.22
CA LEU A 66 -7.87 3.66 -1.42
C LEU A 66 -8.86 2.57 -1.80
N GLU A 67 -8.87 1.49 -1.04
CA GLU A 67 -9.75 0.36 -1.26
C GLU A 67 -10.24 -0.11 0.11
N ASP A 68 -11.54 -0.37 0.24
CA ASP A 68 -12.07 -0.85 1.52
C ASP A 68 -11.88 -2.37 1.64
N GLU A 69 -12.35 -2.93 2.74
CA GLU A 69 -12.14 -4.35 3.04
C GLU A 69 -12.87 -5.28 2.08
N SER A 70 -13.88 -4.76 1.38
CA SER A 70 -14.62 -5.56 0.39
C SER A 70 -14.00 -5.48 -1.00
N GLY A 71 -12.95 -4.68 -1.17
CA GLY A 71 -12.31 -4.47 -2.46
C GLY A 71 -12.85 -3.28 -3.22
N ARG A 72 -13.72 -2.50 -2.58
CA ARG A 72 -14.34 -1.35 -3.22
C ARG A 72 -13.38 -0.16 -3.18
N LYS A 73 -13.21 0.52 -4.31
CA LYS A 73 -12.31 1.67 -4.38
C LYS A 73 -12.93 2.89 -3.74
N ASN A 74 -12.10 3.69 -3.07
CA ASN A 74 -12.51 4.87 -2.31
C ASN A 74 -12.10 6.16 -2.95
N TYR A 75 -11.79 6.15 -4.24
CA TYR A 75 -11.37 7.37 -4.89
C TYR A 75 -12.22 7.62 -6.11
N THR A 76 -12.29 8.88 -6.51
CA THR A 76 -13.04 9.29 -7.68
C THR A 76 -12.13 9.27 -8.89
N VAL A 77 -12.56 8.59 -9.95
CA VAL A 77 -11.86 8.62 -11.22
C VAL A 77 -12.53 9.66 -12.08
N ASN A 78 -11.79 10.67 -12.49
CA ASN A 78 -12.32 11.72 -13.34
C ASN A 78 -12.23 11.27 -14.80
N ASN A 79 -13.38 11.05 -15.40
CA ASN A 79 -13.46 10.54 -16.77
C ASN A 79 -13.64 11.59 -17.82
N THR A 80 -13.58 12.84 -17.44
CA THR A 80 -13.55 13.87 -18.47
C THR A 80 -12.22 13.80 -19.13
N ASN A 81 -12.14 13.59 -20.06
CA ASN A 81 -10.90 13.40 -20.37
C ASN A 81 -10.47 12.29 -20.90
N VAL A 82 -10.90 12.09 -20.70
CA VAL A 82 -10.55 11.31 -20.58
C VAL A 82 -10.58 10.82 -21.23
N HIS A 83 -10.55 10.90 -21.82
CA HIS A 83 -10.45 10.57 -21.84
C HIS A 83 -10.11 10.29 -22.22
N ASN A 84 -10.03 10.52 -23.06
CA ASN A 84 -9.50 10.45 -22.81
C ASN A 84 -8.83 10.22 -22.91
N ASN A 85 -8.60 10.50 -23.60
CA ASN A 85 -7.69 10.42 -23.17
C ASN A 85 -6.99 9.96 -23.26
N PHE A 86 -6.69 9.97 -23.91
CA PHE A 86 -5.81 9.63 -23.52
C PHE A 86 -5.70 9.14 -23.71
N GLY A 87 -6.02 9.36 -24.48
CA GLY A 87 -5.62 9.13 -24.14
C GLY A 87 -5.51 8.52 -24.26
N ASN A 88 -5.36 8.56 -24.89
CA ASN A 88 -4.89 8.14 -24.47
C ASN A 88 -4.27 7.50 -24.34
N ILE A 89 -4.21 7.69 -24.76
CA ILE A 89 -3.41 7.36 -24.27
C ILE A 89 -3.10 6.53 -24.22
N ASN A 90 -3.07 6.54 -24.81
CA ASN A 90 -2.61 6.00 -24.29
C ASN A 90 -2.31 5.14 -24.21
N PHE A 91 -2.24 5.27 -24.86
CA PHE A 91 -1.81 4.75 -24.42
C PHE A 91 -2.06 3.91 -24.60
N ASN A 92 -2.23 3.81 -25.54
CA ASN A 92 -2.35 3.41 -25.34
C ASN A 92 -2.79 2.96 -25.59
N ASN A 93 -2.97 3.03 -26.39
CA ASN A 93 -3.23 3.02 -26.32
C ASN A 93 -3.45 2.86 -26.81
N LYS A 94 -3.59 3.26 -27.23
CA LYS A 94 -3.61 3.56 -27.40
C LYS A 94 -3.41 3.49 -27.44
#